data_fc65af13c9ed15083ec0455586216250
#
_entry.id   fc65af13c9ed15083ec0455586216250
#
_cell.length_a   1.000
_cell.length_b   1.000
_cell.length_c   1.000
_cell.angle_alpha   90.00
_cell.angle_beta   90.00
_cell.angle_gamma   90.00
#
_symmetry.space_group_name_H-M   'P 1'
#
loop_
_entity.id
_entity.type
_entity.pdbx_description
1 polymer ?
#
loop_
_entity_poly.entity_id
_entity_poly.type
_entity_poly.pdbx_seq_one_letter_code
_entity_poly.pdbx_strand_id
1 'polypeptide(L)'
;MPEGKKPVAPSPAAPAAAKEDSYSAKTHLHQPVPVTEMATVAATALPANAPEGTLPSEVRPEIVTWEKLVEAIKASGKAYNMAMIEKAYNMANDAHKGVCRRSGEPYICHPLAVARLVLDLGMDSESIAAALLHDVVEDTPTTLTDLTAAFGEEVAALVDGVTKLTKIQFSNIEELQAENLRKMLLAMSRDVRVMIIKLCDRLHNMRTGDAWPEQKRRDKARETMEVYAPIANRLGILNVKEELEDRSLHYLDPVGYEEINKMLSERAGDEFLASVSGVIKSRLEESGIEGATIKRRVKSIYGIYRKTIMQNKSFDEIYDIYAVRIILDTLAECYSTLGLIHDMYHPLPNRFKDYISTPKPNGYQSLHTTVIGHEGIPFEVQIRTRTMDEQAEYGVAAHWKYKEGLEGHDKLDERLAWVSQLLENQRVSEDSGNLLHDLKSDLLPEEVFAFTPKCDVINLPAGANCIDFAYAIHSAVGNR
;
A
#
# COMPACT_ATOMS: atom_id res chain seq x y z
N MET A 1 -30.03 7.60 79.03
CA MET A 1 -31.24 6.98 78.51
C MET A 1 -30.98 6.69 77.08
N PRO A 2 -30.86 5.42 76.62
CA PRO A 2 -30.45 5.10 75.26
C PRO A 2 -31.70 4.91 74.36
N GLU A 3 -31.61 5.44 73.18
CA GLU A 3 -32.60 5.31 72.10
C GLU A 3 -32.54 3.96 71.42
N GLY A 4 -33.73 3.44 71.09
CA GLY A 4 -33.92 2.10 70.60
C GLY A 4 -33.52 1.90 69.14
N LYS A 5 -32.86 0.79 68.90
CA LYS A 5 -32.62 0.23 67.57
C LYS A 5 -33.91 -0.38 66.98
N LYS A 6 -34.34 0.09 65.80
CA LYS A 6 -35.35 -0.57 64.97
C LYS A 6 -34.68 -1.76 64.21
N PRO A 7 -35.39 -2.86 64.00
CA PRO A 7 -34.85 -4.00 63.28
C PRO A 7 -34.87 -3.77 61.76
N VAL A 8 -33.80 -4.20 61.11
CA VAL A 8 -33.63 -4.22 59.64
C VAL A 8 -34.34 -5.44 59.08
N ALA A 9 -35.22 -5.22 58.09
CA ALA A 9 -35.90 -6.27 57.35
C ALA A 9 -34.93 -7.04 56.41
N PRO A 10 -35.16 -8.33 56.14
CA PRO A 10 -34.27 -9.12 55.30
C PRO A 10 -34.49 -8.79 53.80
N SER A 11 -33.37 -8.70 53.11
CA SER A 11 -33.27 -8.54 51.64
C SER A 11 -33.85 -9.75 50.91
N PRO A 12 -34.53 -9.60 49.79
CA PRO A 12 -35.07 -10.72 49.00
C PRO A 12 -33.95 -11.49 48.29
N ALA A 13 -34.12 -12.81 48.23
CA ALA A 13 -33.25 -13.77 47.60
C ALA A 13 -33.07 -13.50 46.07
N ALA A 14 -31.85 -13.68 45.59
CA ALA A 14 -31.52 -13.64 44.20
C ALA A 14 -32.19 -14.78 43.40
N PRO A 15 -32.65 -14.55 42.16
CA PRO A 15 -33.14 -15.63 41.30
C PRO A 15 -32.01 -16.50 40.80
N ALA A 16 -32.29 -17.79 40.64
CA ALA A 16 -31.42 -18.84 40.19
C ALA A 16 -30.73 -18.54 38.87
N ALA A 17 -29.41 -18.84 38.80
CA ALA A 17 -28.58 -18.75 37.63
C ALA A 17 -29.15 -19.59 36.47
N ALA A 18 -29.48 -18.93 35.37
CA ALA A 18 -29.63 -19.56 34.07
C ALA A 18 -28.26 -20.01 33.61
N LYS A 19 -28.17 -21.27 33.16
CA LYS A 19 -26.98 -21.82 32.54
C LYS A 19 -26.70 -21.04 31.26
N GLU A 20 -25.65 -20.22 31.27
CA GLU A 20 -25.03 -19.69 30.05
C GLU A 20 -24.32 -20.86 29.35
N ASP A 21 -24.90 -21.33 28.25
CA ASP A 21 -24.17 -22.08 27.25
C ASP A 21 -23.15 -21.14 26.61
N SER A 22 -21.93 -21.17 27.16
CA SER A 22 -20.79 -20.48 26.58
C SER A 22 -20.39 -21.17 25.28
N TYR A 23 -20.88 -20.67 24.16
CA TYR A 23 -20.33 -20.92 22.83
C TYR A 23 -18.96 -20.22 22.73
N SER A 24 -17.94 -20.83 23.36
CA SER A 24 -16.55 -20.47 23.14
C SER A 24 -16.09 -21.13 21.84
N ALA A 25 -16.40 -20.55 20.70
CA ALA A 25 -15.70 -20.84 19.47
C ALA A 25 -14.27 -20.25 19.59
N LYS A 26 -13.38 -20.98 20.25
CA LYS A 26 -11.94 -20.79 20.06
C LYS A 26 -11.61 -21.21 18.64
N THR A 27 -11.73 -20.27 17.69
CA THR A 27 -11.07 -20.39 16.40
C THR A 27 -9.56 -20.47 16.69
N HIS A 28 -9.00 -21.64 16.49
CA HIS A 28 -7.54 -21.82 16.48
C HIS A 28 -7.01 -21.09 15.25
N LEU A 29 -6.75 -19.79 15.39
CA LEU A 29 -5.97 -19.03 14.42
C LEU A 29 -4.59 -19.69 14.34
N HIS A 30 -4.14 -19.95 13.13
CA HIS A 30 -2.80 -20.46 12.85
C HIS A 30 -1.76 -19.62 13.59
N GLN A 31 -0.77 -20.24 14.24
CA GLN A 31 0.26 -19.49 14.97
C GLN A 31 1.07 -18.61 14.01
N PRO A 32 1.41 -17.37 14.40
CA PRO A 32 2.15 -16.47 13.54
C PRO A 32 3.55 -17.04 13.24
N VAL A 33 3.88 -17.17 11.97
CA VAL A 33 5.23 -17.48 11.52
C VAL A 33 5.92 -16.14 11.23
N PRO A 34 7.01 -15.80 11.93
CA PRO A 34 7.81 -14.62 11.60
C PRO A 34 8.24 -14.67 10.14
N VAL A 35 8.33 -13.52 9.48
CA VAL A 35 8.72 -13.44 8.04
C VAL A 35 10.05 -14.17 7.79
N THR A 36 10.95 -14.19 8.76
CA THR A 36 12.20 -14.95 8.78
C THR A 36 12.03 -16.47 8.99
N GLU A 37 10.95 -16.91 9.68
CA GLU A 37 10.69 -18.33 9.93
C GLU A 37 9.70 -18.96 8.94
N MET A 38 8.97 -18.15 8.14
CA MET A 38 8.10 -18.66 7.06
C MET A 38 8.84 -19.57 6.07
N ALA A 39 10.17 -19.48 6.04
CA ALA A 39 11.00 -20.36 5.20
C ALA A 39 11.25 -21.76 5.79
N THR A 40 11.16 -21.93 7.12
CA THR A 40 11.60 -23.18 7.79
C THR A 40 10.44 -24.14 8.08
N VAL A 41 9.22 -23.63 8.26
CA VAL A 41 8.05 -24.47 8.60
C VAL A 41 7.48 -25.24 7.39
N ALA A 42 7.79 -24.81 6.17
CA ALA A 42 7.28 -25.42 4.95
C ALA A 42 8.02 -26.73 4.52
N ALA A 43 9.04 -27.17 5.28
CA ALA A 43 9.78 -28.41 4.99
C ALA A 43 9.18 -29.68 5.63
N THR A 44 8.14 -29.58 6.44
CA THR A 44 7.48 -30.72 7.07
C THR A 44 6.08 -30.97 6.46
N ALA A 45 6.09 -31.88 5.46
CA ALA A 45 5.02 -32.81 5.09
C ALA A 45 3.62 -32.22 4.80
N LEU A 46 3.41 -31.80 3.55
CA LEU A 46 2.11 -31.99 2.91
C LEU A 46 2.03 -33.44 2.35
N PRO A 47 0.90 -34.13 2.50
CA PRO A 47 0.73 -35.46 1.89
C PRO A 47 0.79 -35.33 0.35
N ALA A 48 1.47 -36.27 -0.30
CA ALA A 48 1.76 -36.31 -1.73
C ALA A 48 0.53 -36.46 -2.66
N ASN A 49 -0.69 -36.28 -2.17
CA ASN A 49 -1.95 -36.43 -2.91
C ASN A 49 -2.98 -35.35 -2.53
N ALA A 50 -2.58 -34.06 -2.50
CA ALA A 50 -3.57 -33.01 -2.62
C ALA A 50 -3.99 -32.89 -4.09
N PRO A 51 -5.30 -32.95 -4.45
CA PRO A 51 -5.74 -32.70 -5.81
C PRO A 51 -5.24 -31.30 -6.20
N GLU A 52 -4.73 -31.18 -7.44
CA GLU A 52 -4.41 -29.86 -8.04
C GLU A 52 -5.66 -28.99 -7.90
N GLY A 53 -5.64 -28.11 -6.87
CA GLY A 53 -6.70 -27.18 -6.62
C GLY A 53 -6.71 -26.18 -7.76
N THR A 54 -7.63 -26.36 -8.68
CA THR A 54 -8.06 -25.31 -9.58
C THR A 54 -8.51 -24.14 -8.73
N LEU A 55 -7.67 -23.09 -8.66
CA LEU A 55 -8.10 -21.78 -8.18
C LEU A 55 -9.38 -21.40 -8.93
N PRO A 56 -10.35 -20.76 -8.26
CA PRO A 56 -11.55 -20.27 -8.94
C PRO A 56 -11.13 -19.52 -10.20
N SER A 57 -11.76 -19.78 -11.33
CA SER A 57 -11.47 -19.21 -12.64
C SER A 57 -11.64 -17.69 -12.71
N GLU A 58 -11.96 -17.04 -11.60
CA GLU A 58 -12.31 -15.63 -11.47
C GLU A 58 -11.14 -14.68 -11.24
N VAL A 59 -9.89 -15.15 -11.06
CA VAL A 59 -8.76 -14.29 -10.67
C VAL A 59 -7.66 -14.20 -11.75
N ARG A 60 -7.90 -14.62 -12.98
CA ARG A 60 -6.93 -14.32 -14.03
C ARG A 60 -6.97 -12.83 -14.35
N PRO A 61 -5.82 -12.13 -14.28
CA PRO A 61 -5.80 -10.72 -14.63
C PRO A 61 -6.34 -10.53 -16.05
N GLU A 62 -7.18 -9.51 -16.21
CA GLU A 62 -7.73 -9.19 -17.52
C GLU A 62 -6.59 -8.92 -18.52
N ILE A 63 -6.62 -9.59 -19.66
CA ILE A 63 -5.64 -9.36 -20.72
C ILE A 63 -5.85 -7.96 -21.28
N VAL A 64 -4.84 -7.11 -21.13
CA VAL A 64 -4.82 -5.78 -21.70
C VAL A 64 -4.38 -5.89 -23.16
N THR A 65 -5.26 -5.52 -24.11
CA THR A 65 -4.93 -5.41 -25.52
C THR A 65 -4.55 -3.96 -25.86
N TRP A 66 -3.98 -3.75 -27.05
CA TRP A 66 -3.66 -2.41 -27.54
C TRP A 66 -4.91 -1.51 -27.61
N GLU A 67 -6.02 -2.04 -28.06
CA GLU A 67 -7.29 -1.30 -28.17
C GLU A 67 -7.78 -0.82 -26.80
N LYS A 68 -7.70 -1.70 -25.77
CA LYS A 68 -8.06 -1.34 -24.39
C LYS A 68 -7.14 -0.27 -23.81
N LEU A 69 -5.84 -0.32 -24.11
CA LEU A 69 -4.90 0.72 -23.69
C LEU A 69 -5.24 2.06 -24.35
N VAL A 70 -5.49 2.06 -25.66
CA VAL A 70 -5.87 3.28 -26.41
C VAL A 70 -7.19 3.86 -25.91
N GLU A 71 -8.18 3.01 -25.63
CA GLU A 71 -9.45 3.43 -25.06
C GLU A 71 -9.25 4.09 -23.67
N ALA A 72 -8.44 3.50 -22.82
CA ALA A 72 -8.12 4.04 -21.52
C ALA A 72 -7.37 5.39 -21.60
N ILE A 73 -6.43 5.53 -22.54
CA ILE A 73 -5.75 6.80 -22.79
C ILE A 73 -6.76 7.88 -23.19
N LYS A 74 -7.69 7.57 -24.09
CA LYS A 74 -8.75 8.51 -24.50
C LYS A 74 -9.69 8.86 -23.35
N ALA A 75 -10.07 7.86 -22.56
CA ALA A 75 -10.97 8.04 -21.42
C ALA A 75 -10.34 8.88 -20.29
N SER A 76 -9.01 8.93 -20.19
CA SER A 76 -8.29 9.71 -19.17
C SER A 76 -8.46 11.22 -19.31
N GLY A 77 -8.86 11.70 -20.49
CA GLY A 77 -9.04 13.13 -20.80
C GLY A 77 -7.75 13.94 -20.88
N LYS A 78 -6.57 13.31 -20.73
CA LYS A 78 -5.26 13.96 -20.83
C LYS A 78 -4.72 13.94 -22.26
N ALA A 79 -3.91 14.94 -22.58
CA ALA A 79 -3.17 14.95 -23.84
C ALA A 79 -1.92 14.08 -23.75
N TYR A 80 -1.89 12.98 -24.50
CA TYR A 80 -0.74 12.09 -24.62
C TYR A 80 -0.15 12.12 -26.04
N ASN A 81 1.16 11.90 -26.15
CA ASN A 81 1.83 11.74 -27.45
C ASN A 81 1.53 10.33 -27.99
N MET A 82 0.36 10.19 -28.62
CA MET A 82 -0.09 8.90 -29.16
C MET A 82 0.86 8.34 -30.22
N ALA A 83 1.51 9.20 -31.03
CA ALA A 83 2.47 8.74 -32.05
C ALA A 83 3.70 8.05 -31.41
N MET A 84 4.19 8.59 -30.28
CA MET A 84 5.28 7.97 -29.52
C MET A 84 4.85 6.64 -28.90
N ILE A 85 3.67 6.61 -28.27
CA ILE A 85 3.15 5.42 -27.59
C ILE A 85 2.87 4.28 -28.58
N GLU A 86 2.25 4.60 -29.74
CA GLU A 86 2.03 3.63 -30.81
C GLU A 86 3.33 3.09 -31.40
N LYS A 87 4.32 3.96 -31.60
CA LYS A 87 5.65 3.56 -32.06
C LYS A 87 6.34 2.62 -31.06
N ALA A 88 6.21 2.91 -29.74
CA ALA A 88 6.75 2.05 -28.67
C ALA A 88 6.06 0.69 -28.64
N TYR A 89 4.73 0.65 -28.77
CA TYR A 89 3.97 -0.59 -28.87
C TYR A 89 4.40 -1.43 -30.05
N ASN A 90 4.48 -0.83 -31.26
CA ASN A 90 4.88 -1.56 -32.47
C ASN A 90 6.28 -2.16 -32.32
N MET A 91 7.24 -1.40 -31.81
CA MET A 91 8.60 -1.88 -31.55
C MET A 91 8.64 -3.02 -30.54
N ALA A 92 7.91 -2.91 -29.42
CA ALA A 92 7.84 -3.96 -28.40
C ALA A 92 7.15 -5.23 -28.93
N ASN A 93 6.08 -5.06 -29.70
CA ASN A 93 5.34 -6.17 -30.30
C ASN A 93 6.17 -6.94 -31.34
N ASP A 94 6.91 -6.22 -32.19
CA ASP A 94 7.80 -6.83 -33.19
C ASP A 94 8.98 -7.52 -32.52
N ALA A 95 9.56 -6.92 -31.48
CA ALA A 95 10.68 -7.46 -30.74
C ALA A 95 10.36 -8.78 -30.01
N HIS A 96 9.12 -8.93 -29.52
CA HIS A 96 8.66 -10.14 -28.81
C HIS A 96 7.77 -11.05 -29.67
N LYS A 97 7.79 -10.88 -30.96
CA LYS A 97 6.95 -11.68 -31.88
C LYS A 97 7.22 -13.18 -31.76
N GLY A 98 6.15 -13.94 -31.50
CA GLY A 98 6.23 -15.40 -31.36
C GLY A 98 6.69 -15.87 -29.99
N VAL A 99 6.99 -14.99 -29.04
CA VAL A 99 7.32 -15.33 -27.65
C VAL A 99 6.03 -15.34 -26.84
N CYS A 100 5.85 -16.39 -26.02
CA CYS A 100 4.74 -16.50 -25.07
C CYS A 100 5.26 -16.51 -23.63
N ARG A 101 4.45 -16.00 -22.71
CA ARG A 101 4.69 -16.12 -21.27
C ARG A 101 4.43 -17.56 -20.80
N ARG A 102 4.88 -17.89 -19.58
CA ARG A 102 4.60 -19.20 -18.96
C ARG A 102 3.12 -19.47 -18.74
N SER A 103 2.31 -18.41 -18.59
CA SER A 103 0.84 -18.43 -18.50
C SER A 103 0.15 -18.70 -19.86
N GLY A 104 0.91 -18.70 -20.98
CA GLY A 104 0.46 -19.07 -22.32
C GLY A 104 0.05 -17.91 -23.23
N GLU A 105 -0.15 -16.70 -22.68
CA GLU A 105 -0.46 -15.50 -23.47
C GLU A 105 0.77 -14.96 -24.23
N PRO A 106 0.59 -14.23 -25.36
CA PRO A 106 1.66 -13.51 -26.04
C PRO A 106 2.42 -12.58 -25.09
N TYR A 107 3.75 -12.52 -25.23
CA TYR A 107 4.60 -11.73 -24.31
C TYR A 107 4.19 -10.27 -24.23
N ILE A 108 3.75 -9.67 -25.36
CA ILE A 108 3.34 -8.25 -25.44
C ILE A 108 2.22 -7.88 -24.45
N CYS A 109 1.42 -8.87 -23.98
CA CYS A 109 0.38 -8.62 -22.98
C CYS A 109 0.95 -8.08 -21.65
N HIS A 110 2.21 -8.43 -21.33
CA HIS A 110 2.89 -7.92 -20.14
C HIS A 110 3.25 -6.44 -20.27
N PRO A 111 4.02 -5.99 -21.25
CA PRO A 111 4.28 -4.57 -21.45
C PRO A 111 3.00 -3.72 -21.54
N LEU A 112 1.96 -4.23 -22.20
CA LEU A 112 0.67 -3.55 -22.28
C LEU A 112 0.01 -3.39 -20.91
N ALA A 113 0.05 -4.42 -20.08
CA ALA A 113 -0.51 -4.36 -18.73
C ALA A 113 0.31 -3.42 -17.82
N VAL A 114 1.64 -3.42 -17.94
CA VAL A 114 2.51 -2.48 -17.21
C VAL A 114 2.24 -1.04 -17.66
N ALA A 115 2.15 -0.79 -18.96
CA ALA A 115 1.82 0.53 -19.52
C ALA A 115 0.43 1.01 -19.07
N ARG A 116 -0.55 0.10 -18.95
CA ARG A 116 -1.87 0.41 -18.41
C ARG A 116 -1.80 0.81 -16.94
N LEU A 117 -1.04 0.12 -16.10
CA LEU A 117 -0.84 0.49 -14.69
C LEU A 117 -0.15 1.86 -14.55
N VAL A 118 0.85 2.13 -15.39
CA VAL A 118 1.55 3.43 -15.45
C VAL A 118 0.58 4.55 -15.87
N LEU A 119 -0.31 4.29 -16.85
CA LEU A 119 -1.38 5.20 -17.25
C LEU A 119 -2.37 5.45 -16.10
N ASP A 120 -2.80 4.39 -15.40
CA ASP A 120 -3.75 4.49 -14.29
C ASP A 120 -3.17 5.32 -13.12
N LEU A 121 -1.84 5.32 -12.94
CA LEU A 121 -1.13 6.22 -12.03
C LEU A 121 -1.02 7.66 -12.56
N GLY A 122 -1.50 7.93 -13.78
CA GLY A 122 -1.54 9.27 -14.38
C GLY A 122 -0.21 9.78 -14.90
N MET A 123 0.77 8.89 -15.16
CA MET A 123 2.11 9.23 -15.65
C MET A 123 2.10 9.81 -17.08
N ASP A 124 3.23 10.37 -17.50
CA ASP A 124 3.44 11.00 -18.80
C ASP A 124 3.60 10.00 -19.97
N SER A 125 3.68 10.53 -21.18
CA SER A 125 3.81 9.75 -22.41
C SER A 125 5.12 8.96 -22.46
N GLU A 126 6.20 9.56 -21.96
CA GLU A 126 7.54 9.00 -21.89
C GLU A 126 7.58 7.79 -20.98
N SER A 127 6.91 7.87 -19.83
CA SER A 127 6.76 6.75 -18.86
C SER A 127 5.95 5.60 -19.46
N ILE A 128 4.85 5.90 -20.18
CA ILE A 128 4.04 4.87 -20.86
C ILE A 128 4.86 4.19 -21.97
N ALA A 129 5.60 4.97 -22.78
CA ALA A 129 6.47 4.43 -23.82
C ALA A 129 7.60 3.57 -23.21
N ALA A 130 8.24 4.04 -22.13
CA ALA A 130 9.26 3.28 -21.40
C ALA A 130 8.68 1.98 -20.78
N ALA A 131 7.44 2.00 -20.30
CA ALA A 131 6.76 0.83 -19.79
C ALA A 131 6.47 -0.22 -20.88
N LEU A 132 6.14 0.22 -22.12
CA LEU A 132 6.01 -0.67 -23.26
C LEU A 132 7.34 -1.29 -23.69
N LEU A 133 8.46 -0.58 -23.49
CA LEU A 133 9.79 -0.95 -23.97
C LEU A 133 10.70 -1.56 -22.90
N HIS A 134 10.26 -1.68 -21.64
CA HIS A 134 11.13 -1.97 -20.50
C HIS A 134 11.92 -3.28 -20.61
N ASP A 135 11.35 -4.31 -21.23
CA ASP A 135 11.99 -5.62 -21.43
C ASP A 135 12.71 -5.74 -22.80
N VAL A 136 12.51 -4.78 -23.72
CA VAL A 136 13.04 -4.89 -25.10
C VAL A 136 14.57 -4.97 -25.14
N VAL A 137 15.27 -4.18 -24.30
CA VAL A 137 16.74 -4.18 -24.22
C VAL A 137 17.29 -5.42 -23.50
N GLU A 138 16.49 -6.02 -22.61
CA GLU A 138 16.92 -7.20 -21.85
C GLU A 138 16.74 -8.49 -22.65
N ASP A 139 15.59 -8.64 -23.29
CA ASP A 139 15.16 -9.90 -23.91
C ASP A 139 15.41 -9.98 -25.42
N THR A 140 15.83 -8.88 -26.05
CA THR A 140 16.00 -8.82 -27.50
C THR A 140 17.34 -8.20 -27.93
N PRO A 141 17.74 -8.29 -29.20
CA PRO A 141 18.96 -7.66 -29.71
C PRO A 141 18.95 -6.12 -29.75
N THR A 142 17.82 -5.50 -29.47
CA THR A 142 17.66 -4.04 -29.49
C THR A 142 18.56 -3.36 -28.47
N THR A 143 19.27 -2.32 -28.87
CA THR A 143 20.22 -1.61 -28.02
C THR A 143 19.65 -0.30 -27.48
N LEU A 144 20.25 0.24 -26.40
CA LEU A 144 19.90 1.57 -25.90
C LEU A 144 20.13 2.68 -26.96
N THR A 145 21.13 2.50 -27.83
CA THR A 145 21.39 3.44 -28.93
C THR A 145 20.23 3.48 -29.91
N ASP A 146 19.63 2.32 -30.20
CA ASP A 146 18.46 2.23 -31.08
C ASP A 146 17.24 2.93 -30.43
N LEU A 147 17.05 2.75 -29.11
CA LEU A 147 16.01 3.44 -28.36
C LEU A 147 16.21 4.94 -28.33
N THR A 148 17.46 5.40 -28.10
CA THR A 148 17.79 6.84 -28.12
C THR A 148 17.49 7.46 -29.46
N ALA A 149 17.88 6.80 -30.56
CA ALA A 149 17.62 7.28 -31.92
C ALA A 149 16.11 7.30 -32.24
N ALA A 150 15.33 6.37 -31.68
CA ALA A 150 13.91 6.23 -31.99
C ALA A 150 13.01 7.12 -31.11
N PHE A 151 13.33 7.27 -29.82
CA PHE A 151 12.44 7.88 -28.79
C PHE A 151 13.07 9.03 -28.02
N GLY A 152 14.37 9.31 -28.21
CA GLY A 152 15.11 10.33 -27.48
C GLY A 152 15.77 9.81 -26.21
N GLU A 153 16.57 10.69 -25.58
CA GLU A 153 17.38 10.35 -24.41
C GLU A 153 16.53 10.02 -23.17
N GLU A 154 15.38 10.69 -23.01
CA GLU A 154 14.53 10.56 -21.82
C GLU A 154 13.93 9.15 -21.73
N VAL A 155 13.28 8.66 -22.78
CA VAL A 155 12.70 7.29 -22.80
C VAL A 155 13.81 6.25 -22.68
N ALA A 156 14.94 6.42 -23.38
CA ALA A 156 16.07 5.51 -23.30
C ALA A 156 16.68 5.44 -21.90
N ALA A 157 16.79 6.57 -21.19
CA ALA A 157 17.28 6.64 -19.83
C ALA A 157 16.32 5.93 -18.83
N LEU A 158 15.01 6.07 -19.01
CA LEU A 158 14.01 5.35 -18.20
C LEU A 158 14.15 3.84 -18.39
N VAL A 159 14.22 3.36 -19.65
CA VAL A 159 14.39 1.93 -19.95
C VAL A 159 15.71 1.40 -19.40
N ASP A 160 16.83 2.12 -19.59
CA ASP A 160 18.14 1.76 -19.02
C ASP A 160 18.08 1.62 -17.50
N GLY A 161 17.39 2.57 -16.82
CA GLY A 161 17.20 2.54 -15.38
C GLY A 161 16.45 1.28 -14.93
N VAL A 162 15.35 0.93 -15.59
CA VAL A 162 14.56 -0.26 -15.26
C VAL A 162 15.36 -1.54 -15.52
N THR A 163 16.06 -1.65 -16.65
CA THR A 163 16.88 -2.81 -17.06
C THR A 163 18.04 -3.06 -16.08
N LYS A 164 18.75 -2.00 -15.63
CA LYS A 164 19.87 -2.13 -14.68
C LYS A 164 19.46 -2.68 -13.32
N LEU A 165 18.21 -2.52 -12.95
CA LEU A 165 17.66 -3.10 -11.72
C LEU A 165 17.47 -4.63 -11.79
N THR A 166 17.52 -5.21 -12.99
CA THR A 166 17.24 -6.64 -13.23
C THR A 166 18.53 -7.49 -13.32
N LYS A 167 19.65 -6.92 -13.77
CA LYS A 167 20.90 -7.66 -14.13
C LYS A 167 21.91 -7.78 -12.98
N ILE A 168 21.67 -8.69 -12.00
CA ILE A 168 22.68 -8.96 -10.98
C ILE A 168 22.73 -10.44 -10.63
N GLN A 169 23.94 -11.04 -10.74
CA GLN A 169 24.25 -12.38 -10.22
C GLN A 169 25.19 -12.25 -9.03
N PHE A 170 24.83 -12.82 -7.88
CA PHE A 170 25.64 -12.81 -6.67
C PHE A 170 25.68 -14.18 -6.00
N SER A 171 26.70 -14.38 -5.17
CA SER A 171 26.96 -15.63 -4.46
C SER A 171 26.27 -15.72 -3.08
N ASN A 172 25.78 -14.59 -2.53
CA ASN A 172 25.09 -14.53 -1.22
C ASN A 172 23.78 -13.74 -1.35
N ILE A 173 22.68 -14.28 -0.78
CA ILE A 173 21.32 -13.72 -0.91
C ILE A 173 21.21 -12.36 -0.21
N GLU A 174 21.83 -12.15 0.92
CA GLU A 174 21.76 -10.90 1.68
C GLU A 174 22.53 -9.76 1.00
N GLU A 175 23.73 -10.03 0.49
CA GLU A 175 24.50 -9.07 -0.29
C GLU A 175 23.79 -8.71 -1.60
N LEU A 176 23.15 -9.69 -2.24
CA LEU A 176 22.32 -9.48 -3.42
C LEU A 176 21.16 -8.52 -3.16
N GLN A 177 20.45 -8.68 -2.05
CA GLN A 177 19.32 -7.82 -1.68
C GLN A 177 19.78 -6.39 -1.38
N ALA A 178 20.90 -6.24 -0.64
CA ALA A 178 21.46 -4.93 -0.31
C ALA A 178 21.90 -4.15 -1.56
N GLU A 179 22.61 -4.80 -2.48
CA GLU A 179 23.08 -4.16 -3.72
C GLU A 179 21.93 -3.86 -4.69
N ASN A 180 20.91 -4.73 -4.78
CA ASN A 180 19.70 -4.45 -5.55
C ASN A 180 19.00 -3.21 -5.04
N LEU A 181 18.84 -3.12 -3.73
CA LEU A 181 18.19 -2.00 -3.07
C LEU A 181 18.99 -0.70 -3.27
N ARG A 182 20.33 -0.77 -3.14
CA ARG A 182 21.23 0.36 -3.44
C ARG A 182 21.04 0.88 -4.86
N LYS A 183 20.97 -0.01 -5.84
CA LYS A 183 20.76 0.38 -7.25
C LYS A 183 19.39 0.98 -7.47
N MET A 184 18.35 0.44 -6.80
CA MET A 184 17.01 1.03 -6.82
C MET A 184 17.03 2.46 -6.29
N LEU A 185 17.69 2.71 -5.14
CA LEU A 185 17.84 4.04 -4.57
C LEU A 185 18.62 4.99 -5.50
N LEU A 186 19.70 4.52 -6.11
CA LEU A 186 20.46 5.29 -7.08
C LEU A 186 19.67 5.61 -8.35
N ALA A 187 18.83 4.69 -8.82
CA ALA A 187 17.95 4.94 -9.95
C ALA A 187 16.86 5.97 -9.57
N MET A 188 16.26 5.83 -8.39
CA MET A 188 15.26 6.78 -7.86
C MET A 188 15.81 8.19 -7.68
N SER A 189 17.09 8.33 -7.26
CA SER A 189 17.72 9.65 -7.09
C SER A 189 17.97 10.36 -8.42
N ARG A 190 17.96 9.64 -9.53
CA ARG A 190 18.05 10.21 -10.89
C ARG A 190 16.70 10.53 -11.48
N ASP A 191 15.80 9.55 -11.43
CA ASP A 191 14.42 9.70 -11.91
C ASP A 191 13.50 8.68 -11.21
N VAL A 192 12.58 9.17 -10.40
CA VAL A 192 11.65 8.31 -9.64
C VAL A 192 10.71 7.51 -10.55
N ARG A 193 10.48 7.94 -11.81
CA ARG A 193 9.66 7.23 -12.79
C ARG A 193 10.15 5.80 -13.04
N VAL A 194 11.48 5.60 -12.99
CA VAL A 194 12.10 4.27 -13.09
C VAL A 194 11.52 3.32 -12.05
N MET A 195 11.40 3.79 -10.80
CA MET A 195 10.85 2.96 -9.72
C MET A 195 9.35 2.75 -9.86
N ILE A 196 8.60 3.76 -10.32
CA ILE A 196 7.16 3.63 -10.57
C ILE A 196 6.89 2.56 -11.63
N ILE A 197 7.63 2.59 -12.75
CA ILE A 197 7.53 1.56 -13.79
C ILE A 197 7.89 0.18 -13.23
N LYS A 198 8.96 0.09 -12.41
CA LYS A 198 9.38 -1.18 -11.79
C LYS A 198 8.37 -1.72 -10.78
N LEU A 199 7.66 -0.86 -10.05
CA LEU A 199 6.55 -1.26 -9.17
C LEU A 199 5.37 -1.80 -9.98
N CYS A 200 5.04 -1.19 -11.12
CA CYS A 200 4.00 -1.66 -12.04
C CYS A 200 4.37 -3.00 -12.68
N ASP A 201 5.62 -3.17 -13.11
CA ASP A 201 6.16 -4.44 -13.59
C ASP A 201 6.04 -5.53 -12.51
N ARG A 202 6.52 -5.26 -11.29
CA ARG A 202 6.41 -6.19 -10.16
C ARG A 202 4.96 -6.55 -9.86
N LEU A 203 4.07 -5.58 -9.86
CA LEU A 203 2.64 -5.82 -9.60
C LEU A 203 2.01 -6.73 -10.66
N HIS A 204 2.26 -6.49 -11.95
CA HIS A 204 1.76 -7.37 -13.00
C HIS A 204 2.38 -8.77 -12.91
N ASN A 205 3.66 -8.88 -12.59
CA ASN A 205 4.32 -10.15 -12.37
C ASN A 205 3.70 -10.92 -11.18
N MET A 206 3.35 -10.24 -10.09
CA MET A 206 2.64 -10.86 -8.95
C MET A 206 1.20 -11.26 -9.31
N ARG A 207 0.52 -10.54 -10.19
CA ARG A 207 -0.82 -10.90 -10.71
C ARG A 207 -0.81 -12.17 -11.56
N THR A 208 0.31 -12.47 -12.22
CA THR A 208 0.48 -13.64 -13.11
C THR A 208 1.38 -14.74 -12.53
N GLY A 209 1.73 -14.63 -11.26
CA GLY A 209 2.68 -15.51 -10.58
C GLY A 209 2.21 -16.95 -10.39
N ASP A 210 0.93 -17.25 -10.55
CA ASP A 210 0.38 -18.60 -10.44
C ASP A 210 1.00 -19.59 -11.43
N ALA A 211 1.46 -19.10 -12.59
CA ALA A 211 2.17 -19.87 -13.59
C ALA A 211 3.63 -20.19 -13.21
N TRP A 212 4.15 -19.68 -12.09
CA TRP A 212 5.51 -19.96 -11.65
C TRP A 212 5.60 -21.20 -10.78
N PRO A 213 6.76 -21.90 -10.77
CA PRO A 213 7.04 -22.92 -9.77
C PRO A 213 6.93 -22.35 -8.35
N GLU A 214 6.48 -23.18 -7.40
CA GLU A 214 6.20 -22.76 -6.01
C GLU A 214 7.37 -22.04 -5.36
N GLN A 215 8.59 -22.56 -5.47
CA GLN A 215 9.77 -21.93 -4.90
C GLN A 215 9.96 -20.49 -5.46
N LYS A 216 9.84 -20.32 -6.77
CA LYS A 216 9.95 -19.00 -7.42
C LYS A 216 8.87 -18.05 -6.95
N ARG A 217 7.62 -18.53 -6.75
CA ARG A 217 6.52 -17.71 -6.20
C ARG A 217 6.86 -17.19 -4.82
N ARG A 218 7.32 -18.08 -3.93
CA ARG A 218 7.69 -17.73 -2.54
C ARG A 218 8.86 -16.76 -2.51
N ASP A 219 9.91 -16.96 -3.30
CA ASP A 219 11.07 -16.08 -3.34
C ASP A 219 10.68 -14.69 -3.85
N LYS A 220 9.86 -14.61 -4.91
CA LYS A 220 9.38 -13.35 -5.45
C LYS A 220 8.39 -12.64 -4.53
N ALA A 221 7.55 -13.38 -3.82
CA ALA A 221 6.65 -12.82 -2.81
C ALA A 221 7.42 -12.24 -1.62
N ARG A 222 8.46 -12.95 -1.13
CA ARG A 222 9.32 -12.44 -0.05
C ARG A 222 10.05 -11.16 -0.47
N GLU A 223 10.70 -11.17 -1.64
CA GLU A 223 11.36 -9.98 -2.20
C GLU A 223 10.35 -8.80 -2.32
N THR A 224 9.12 -9.08 -2.73
CA THR A 224 8.06 -8.08 -2.87
C THR A 224 7.68 -7.48 -1.52
N MET A 225 7.49 -8.31 -0.50
CA MET A 225 7.17 -7.85 0.87
C MET A 225 8.30 -7.07 1.52
N GLU A 226 9.54 -7.52 1.32
CA GLU A 226 10.69 -6.93 2.00
C GLU A 226 11.22 -5.66 1.33
N VAL A 227 10.99 -5.48 0.01
CA VAL A 227 11.58 -4.39 -0.75
C VAL A 227 10.52 -3.54 -1.46
N TYR A 228 9.70 -4.13 -2.33
CA TYR A 228 8.83 -3.36 -3.21
C TYR A 228 7.64 -2.73 -2.49
N ALA A 229 6.97 -3.45 -1.60
CA ALA A 229 5.84 -2.93 -0.85
C ALA A 229 6.24 -1.77 0.10
N PRO A 230 7.37 -1.85 0.85
CA PRO A 230 7.90 -0.72 1.61
C PRO A 230 8.24 0.51 0.75
N ILE A 231 8.87 0.31 -0.41
CA ILE A 231 9.15 1.43 -1.34
C ILE A 231 7.85 2.06 -1.85
N ALA A 232 6.86 1.24 -2.26
CA ALA A 232 5.56 1.75 -2.68
C ALA A 232 4.86 2.55 -1.56
N ASN A 233 4.98 2.10 -0.30
CA ASN A 233 4.50 2.81 0.87
C ASN A 233 5.20 4.17 1.04
N ARG A 234 6.53 4.21 0.91
CA ARG A 234 7.32 5.44 1.06
C ARG A 234 7.04 6.45 -0.05
N LEU A 235 6.82 5.96 -1.27
CA LEU A 235 6.39 6.78 -2.40
C LEU A 235 4.90 7.19 -2.31
N GLY A 236 4.15 6.68 -1.33
CA GLY A 236 2.74 6.99 -1.11
C GLY A 236 1.78 6.33 -2.10
N ILE A 237 2.24 5.37 -2.93
CA ILE A 237 1.43 4.67 -3.93
C ILE A 237 0.69 3.51 -3.24
N LEU A 238 -0.33 3.87 -2.42
CA LEU A 238 -0.95 2.93 -1.48
C LEU A 238 -1.71 1.79 -2.17
N ASN A 239 -2.34 2.06 -3.32
CA ASN A 239 -3.07 1.03 -4.06
C ASN A 239 -2.14 -0.09 -4.54
N VAL A 240 -0.98 0.28 -5.12
CA VAL A 240 0.05 -0.69 -5.54
C VAL A 240 0.61 -1.44 -4.34
N LYS A 241 0.91 -0.74 -3.25
CA LYS A 241 1.41 -1.33 -2.01
C LYS A 241 0.44 -2.39 -1.45
N GLU A 242 -0.84 -2.05 -1.29
CA GLU A 242 -1.84 -2.96 -0.71
C GLU A 242 -2.03 -4.22 -1.57
N GLU A 243 -2.07 -4.07 -2.90
CA GLU A 243 -2.19 -5.22 -3.79
C GLU A 243 -0.92 -6.09 -3.81
N LEU A 244 0.28 -5.49 -3.76
CA LEU A 244 1.54 -6.23 -3.64
C LEU A 244 1.58 -7.04 -2.34
N GLU A 245 1.15 -6.46 -1.22
CA GLU A 245 1.09 -7.13 0.07
C GLU A 245 0.10 -8.29 0.07
N ASP A 246 -1.13 -8.08 -0.43
CA ASP A 246 -2.18 -9.11 -0.45
C ASP A 246 -1.78 -10.30 -1.35
N ARG A 247 -1.23 -10.05 -2.54
CA ARG A 247 -0.74 -11.10 -3.44
C ARG A 247 0.46 -11.84 -2.88
N SER A 248 1.36 -11.14 -2.20
CA SER A 248 2.50 -11.77 -1.56
C SER A 248 2.07 -12.66 -0.40
N LEU A 249 1.12 -12.22 0.42
CA LEU A 249 0.55 -13.03 1.49
C LEU A 249 -0.09 -14.31 0.94
N HIS A 250 -0.86 -14.21 -0.15
CA HIS A 250 -1.47 -15.36 -0.82
C HIS A 250 -0.44 -16.44 -1.19
N TYR A 251 0.78 -16.05 -1.60
CA TYR A 251 1.86 -17.00 -1.94
C TYR A 251 2.69 -17.45 -0.73
N LEU A 252 2.82 -16.65 0.31
CA LEU A 252 3.62 -16.95 1.49
C LEU A 252 2.85 -17.75 2.54
N ASP A 253 1.61 -17.37 2.81
CA ASP A 253 0.69 -18.02 3.74
C ASP A 253 -0.73 -18.09 3.13
N PRO A 254 -0.97 -19.08 2.23
CA PRO A 254 -2.28 -19.26 1.60
C PRO A 254 -3.39 -19.56 2.62
N VAL A 255 -3.05 -20.27 3.70
CA VAL A 255 -4.04 -20.64 4.75
C VAL A 255 -4.52 -19.42 5.49
N GLY A 256 -3.60 -18.59 5.98
CA GLY A 256 -3.95 -17.35 6.66
C GLY A 256 -4.67 -16.36 5.73
N TYR A 257 -4.30 -16.32 4.44
CA TYR A 257 -5.02 -15.53 3.44
C TYR A 257 -6.48 -15.95 3.30
N GLU A 258 -6.74 -17.27 3.12
CA GLU A 258 -8.10 -17.81 2.95
C GLU A 258 -8.94 -17.67 4.22
N GLU A 259 -8.36 -17.83 5.41
CA GLU A 259 -9.06 -17.62 6.67
C GLU A 259 -9.59 -16.18 6.78
N ILE A 260 -8.75 -15.17 6.49
CA ILE A 260 -9.17 -13.77 6.52
C ILE A 260 -10.19 -13.47 5.42
N ASN A 261 -9.98 -13.99 4.21
CA ASN A 261 -10.88 -13.82 3.08
C ASN A 261 -12.28 -14.39 3.40
N LYS A 262 -12.33 -15.57 4.00
CA LYS A 262 -13.59 -16.20 4.46
C LYS A 262 -14.28 -15.34 5.54
N MET A 263 -13.55 -14.87 6.55
CA MET A 263 -14.12 -14.00 7.59
C MET A 263 -14.71 -12.72 7.03
N LEU A 264 -14.09 -12.15 5.98
CA LEU A 264 -14.62 -10.97 5.29
C LEU A 264 -15.87 -11.30 4.48
N SER A 265 -15.90 -12.44 3.78
CA SER A 265 -17.04 -12.83 2.92
C SER A 265 -18.29 -13.24 3.71
N GLU A 266 -18.12 -13.76 4.93
CA GLU A 266 -19.24 -14.14 5.81
C GLU A 266 -19.97 -12.92 6.43
N ARG A 267 -19.40 -11.72 6.33
CA ARG A 267 -20.01 -10.48 6.85
C ARG A 267 -20.60 -9.66 5.69
N ALA A 268 -21.82 -9.21 5.85
CA ALA A 268 -22.54 -8.35 4.88
C ALA A 268 -21.99 -6.91 4.84
N GLY A 269 -20.65 -6.80 4.66
CA GLY A 269 -19.96 -5.51 4.74
C GLY A 269 -20.34 -4.52 3.65
N ASP A 270 -20.63 -5.01 2.44
CA ASP A 270 -21.00 -4.15 1.32
C ASP A 270 -22.38 -3.51 1.49
N GLU A 271 -23.37 -4.26 1.99
CA GLU A 271 -24.72 -3.74 2.27
C GLU A 271 -24.68 -2.72 3.42
N PHE A 272 -23.95 -3.03 4.49
CA PHE A 272 -23.70 -2.12 5.59
C PHE A 272 -23.06 -0.80 5.13
N LEU A 273 -21.95 -0.88 4.38
CA LEU A 273 -21.27 0.30 3.86
C LEU A 273 -22.15 1.11 2.87
N ALA A 274 -23.00 0.42 2.09
CA ALA A 274 -23.94 1.09 1.20
C ALA A 274 -24.99 1.90 1.98
N SER A 275 -25.58 1.28 3.02
CA SER A 275 -26.55 1.93 3.91
C SER A 275 -25.96 3.14 4.60
N VAL A 276 -24.81 2.98 5.27
CA VAL A 276 -24.11 4.07 5.98
C VAL A 276 -23.73 5.20 5.03
N SER A 277 -23.22 4.87 3.83
CA SER A 277 -22.83 5.88 2.83
C SER A 277 -24.02 6.70 2.36
N GLY A 278 -25.20 6.08 2.19
CA GLY A 278 -26.44 6.77 1.81
C GLY A 278 -26.89 7.76 2.88
N VAL A 279 -26.91 7.32 4.14
CA VAL A 279 -27.28 8.17 5.29
C VAL A 279 -26.34 9.37 5.43
N ILE A 280 -25.03 9.13 5.36
CA ILE A 280 -24.03 10.21 5.42
C ILE A 280 -24.22 11.20 4.27
N LYS A 281 -24.45 10.72 3.05
CA LYS A 281 -24.66 11.58 1.88
C LYS A 281 -25.86 12.50 2.07
N SER A 282 -27.01 11.96 2.46
CA SER A 282 -28.21 12.76 2.72
C SER A 282 -27.98 13.82 3.79
N ARG A 283 -27.27 13.47 4.88
CA ARG A 283 -27.00 14.43 5.96
C ARG A 283 -26.05 15.57 5.53
N LEU A 284 -25.06 15.29 4.69
CA LEU A 284 -24.18 16.31 4.13
C LEU A 284 -24.95 17.28 3.23
N GLU A 285 -25.81 16.76 2.35
CA GLU A 285 -26.66 17.56 1.47
C GLU A 285 -27.61 18.44 2.26
N GLU A 286 -28.28 17.92 3.30
CA GLU A 286 -29.14 18.67 4.23
C GLU A 286 -28.38 19.78 4.96
N SER A 287 -27.09 19.60 5.21
CA SER A 287 -26.24 20.58 5.89
C SER A 287 -25.58 21.61 4.94
N GLY A 288 -25.94 21.57 3.64
CA GLY A 288 -25.42 22.50 2.63
C GLY A 288 -24.01 22.15 2.13
N ILE A 289 -23.51 20.95 2.40
CA ILE A 289 -22.23 20.45 1.85
C ILE A 289 -22.55 19.69 0.58
N GLU A 290 -22.52 20.40 -0.55
CA GLU A 290 -22.80 19.83 -1.87
C GLU A 290 -21.52 19.31 -2.53
N GLY A 291 -21.65 18.35 -3.46
CA GLY A 291 -20.49 17.84 -4.25
C GLY A 291 -19.56 16.87 -3.51
N ALA A 292 -19.89 16.47 -2.28
CA ALA A 292 -19.15 15.46 -1.54
C ALA A 292 -19.14 14.12 -2.31
N THR A 293 -17.98 13.53 -2.48
CA THR A 293 -17.82 12.18 -3.06
C THR A 293 -17.59 11.18 -1.93
N ILE A 294 -18.44 10.14 -1.86
CA ILE A 294 -18.31 9.11 -0.84
C ILE A 294 -17.85 7.81 -1.48
N LYS A 295 -16.70 7.31 -1.04
CA LYS A 295 -16.13 6.01 -1.45
C LYS A 295 -16.21 5.03 -0.28
N ARG A 296 -16.56 3.80 -0.58
CA ARG A 296 -16.54 2.68 0.38
C ARG A 296 -15.20 1.98 0.30
N ARG A 297 -14.68 1.51 1.41
CA ARG A 297 -13.41 0.79 1.47
C ARG A 297 -13.50 -0.36 2.48
N VAL A 298 -13.04 -1.51 2.07
CA VAL A 298 -12.71 -2.62 2.96
C VAL A 298 -11.19 -2.68 3.10
N LYS A 299 -10.70 -2.94 4.29
CA LYS A 299 -9.26 -3.05 4.57
C LYS A 299 -8.65 -4.24 3.83
N SER A 300 -7.42 -4.11 3.33
CA SER A 300 -6.69 -5.17 2.65
C SER A 300 -6.52 -6.42 3.54
N ILE A 301 -6.48 -7.59 2.92
CA ILE A 301 -6.35 -8.88 3.62
C ILE A 301 -5.07 -8.91 4.46
N TYR A 302 -3.94 -8.45 3.90
CA TYR A 302 -2.69 -8.33 4.66
C TYR A 302 -2.79 -7.33 5.81
N GLY A 303 -3.50 -6.23 5.60
CA GLY A 303 -3.74 -5.24 6.66
C GLY A 303 -4.50 -5.81 7.86
N ILE A 304 -5.42 -6.76 7.64
CA ILE A 304 -6.14 -7.50 8.69
C ILE A 304 -5.23 -8.58 9.27
N TYR A 305 -4.59 -9.41 8.41
CA TYR A 305 -3.64 -10.46 8.79
C TYR A 305 -2.57 -9.93 9.76
N ARG A 306 -1.98 -8.77 9.46
CA ARG A 306 -0.99 -8.15 10.34
C ARG A 306 -1.55 -7.83 11.72
N LYS A 307 -2.81 -7.42 11.83
CA LYS A 307 -3.44 -7.11 13.12
C LYS A 307 -3.85 -8.35 13.88
N THR A 308 -4.37 -9.36 13.20
CA THR A 308 -4.80 -10.60 13.83
C THR A 308 -3.61 -11.47 14.24
N ILE A 309 -2.74 -11.77 13.30
CA ILE A 309 -1.65 -12.74 13.49
C ILE A 309 -0.44 -12.10 14.17
N MET A 310 0.06 -10.95 13.66
CA MET A 310 1.29 -10.34 14.18
C MET A 310 1.06 -9.49 15.45
N GLN A 311 -0.12 -8.87 15.61
CA GLN A 311 -0.46 -8.08 16.81
C GLN A 311 -1.38 -8.83 17.78
N ASN A 312 -1.72 -10.10 17.49
CA ASN A 312 -2.57 -10.98 18.31
C ASN A 312 -3.91 -10.34 18.71
N LYS A 313 -4.53 -9.59 17.80
CA LYS A 313 -5.87 -9.01 17.99
C LYS A 313 -6.92 -9.95 17.44
N SER A 314 -8.03 -10.09 18.17
CA SER A 314 -9.20 -10.77 17.60
C SER A 314 -9.76 -9.96 16.44
N PHE A 315 -10.46 -10.60 15.51
CA PHE A 315 -11.07 -9.93 14.37
C PHE A 315 -12.06 -8.83 14.81
N ASP A 316 -12.76 -9.04 15.93
CA ASP A 316 -13.72 -8.09 16.50
C ASP A 316 -13.06 -6.87 17.17
N GLU A 317 -11.77 -6.93 17.47
CA GLU A 317 -10.98 -5.79 17.97
C GLU A 317 -10.42 -4.92 16.84
N ILE A 318 -10.66 -5.30 15.58
CA ILE A 318 -10.22 -4.52 14.41
C ILE A 318 -11.36 -3.63 13.95
N TYR A 319 -11.44 -2.42 14.46
CA TYR A 319 -12.53 -1.48 14.22
C TYR A 319 -12.43 -0.71 12.89
N ASP A 320 -11.39 -0.90 12.09
CA ASP A 320 -11.11 -0.24 10.82
C ASP A 320 -11.15 -1.21 9.62
N ILE A 321 -11.89 -2.33 9.75
CA ILE A 321 -12.14 -3.26 8.65
C ILE A 321 -12.97 -2.58 7.58
N TYR A 322 -14.04 -1.90 8.00
CA TYR A 322 -14.94 -1.14 7.16
C TYR A 322 -14.65 0.34 7.28
N ALA A 323 -14.55 1.03 6.16
CA ALA A 323 -14.32 2.45 6.13
C ALA A 323 -15.18 3.16 5.09
N VAL A 324 -15.61 4.36 5.42
CA VAL A 324 -16.24 5.31 4.51
C VAL A 324 -15.30 6.49 4.32
N ARG A 325 -14.97 6.79 3.07
CA ARG A 325 -14.13 7.92 2.71
C ARG A 325 -14.97 9.03 2.13
N ILE A 326 -14.89 10.20 2.74
CA ILE A 326 -15.61 11.41 2.36
C ILE A 326 -14.60 12.38 1.75
N ILE A 327 -14.80 12.73 0.47
CA ILE A 327 -13.94 13.60 -0.29
C ILE A 327 -14.67 14.90 -0.56
N LEU A 328 -14.07 16.01 -0.16
CA LEU A 328 -14.62 17.36 -0.14
C LEU A 328 -13.74 18.34 -0.91
N ASP A 329 -14.21 19.54 -1.14
CA ASP A 329 -13.48 20.52 -1.92
C ASP A 329 -12.52 21.34 -1.03
N THR A 330 -12.92 21.68 0.19
CA THR A 330 -12.18 22.58 1.08
C THR A 330 -11.81 21.95 2.42
N LEU A 331 -10.76 22.47 3.03
CA LEU A 331 -10.33 22.08 4.37
C LEU A 331 -11.39 22.41 5.44
N ALA A 332 -12.09 23.53 5.30
CA ALA A 332 -13.14 23.95 6.24
C ALA A 332 -14.30 22.93 6.23
N GLU A 333 -14.70 22.44 5.06
CA GLU A 333 -15.71 21.41 4.93
C GLU A 333 -15.27 20.09 5.59
N CYS A 334 -13.96 19.74 5.54
CA CYS A 334 -13.45 18.53 6.20
C CYS A 334 -13.70 18.57 7.71
N TYR A 335 -13.39 19.68 8.39
CA TYR A 335 -13.63 19.81 9.83
C TYR A 335 -15.11 19.96 10.18
N SER A 336 -15.89 20.64 9.34
CA SER A 336 -17.36 20.74 9.51
C SER A 336 -18.02 19.35 9.39
N THR A 337 -17.60 18.56 8.41
CA THR A 337 -18.08 17.19 8.22
C THR A 337 -17.72 16.29 9.40
N LEU A 338 -16.55 16.45 10.02
CA LEU A 338 -16.18 15.71 11.23
C LEU A 338 -17.20 15.97 12.36
N GLY A 339 -17.61 17.22 12.55
CA GLY A 339 -18.65 17.60 13.51
C GLY A 339 -19.99 16.92 13.22
N LEU A 340 -20.42 16.91 11.96
CA LEU A 340 -21.65 16.23 11.53
C LEU A 340 -21.59 14.71 11.76
N ILE A 341 -20.47 14.08 11.47
CA ILE A 341 -20.28 12.63 11.70
C ILE A 341 -20.36 12.30 13.20
N HIS A 342 -19.79 13.14 14.06
CA HIS A 342 -19.86 12.94 15.52
C HIS A 342 -21.25 13.28 16.11
N ASP A 343 -22.07 14.09 15.43
CA ASP A 343 -23.46 14.32 15.76
C ASP A 343 -24.34 13.10 15.40
N MET A 344 -24.06 12.46 14.25
CA MET A 344 -24.77 11.29 13.75
C MET A 344 -24.41 9.98 14.47
N TYR A 345 -23.13 9.80 14.82
CA TYR A 345 -22.57 8.55 15.33
C TYR A 345 -21.68 8.80 16.54
N HIS A 346 -21.65 7.86 17.48
CA HIS A 346 -20.80 7.95 18.67
C HIS A 346 -19.35 7.60 18.32
N PRO A 347 -18.39 8.55 18.48
CA PRO A 347 -16.99 8.27 18.26
C PRO A 347 -16.41 7.36 19.35
N LEU A 348 -15.58 6.40 18.97
CA LEU A 348 -14.82 5.58 19.91
C LEU A 348 -13.68 6.43 20.53
N PRO A 349 -13.54 6.41 21.87
CA PRO A 349 -12.48 7.15 22.55
C PRO A 349 -11.08 6.77 22.05
N ASN A 350 -10.18 7.74 21.93
CA ASN A 350 -8.78 7.55 21.49
C ASN A 350 -8.62 6.97 20.06
N ARG A 351 -9.65 7.09 19.21
CA ARG A 351 -9.63 6.62 17.81
C ARG A 351 -9.73 7.75 16.79
N PHE A 352 -9.64 8.98 17.23
CA PHE A 352 -9.52 10.14 16.35
C PHE A 352 -8.04 10.41 16.04
N LYS A 353 -7.74 10.69 14.76
CA LYS A 353 -6.39 11.06 14.29
C LYS A 353 -6.52 12.17 13.25
N ASP A 354 -5.79 13.23 13.47
CA ASP A 354 -5.71 14.36 12.55
C ASP A 354 -4.38 14.31 11.77
N TYR A 355 -4.42 13.61 10.64
CA TYR A 355 -3.30 13.58 9.70
C TYR A 355 -3.31 14.76 8.71
N ILE A 356 -4.24 15.71 8.85
CA ILE A 356 -4.19 16.96 8.08
C ILE A 356 -3.22 17.92 8.74
N SER A 357 -3.36 18.12 10.05
CA SER A 357 -2.48 18.99 10.85
C SER A 357 -1.09 18.37 11.04
N THR A 358 -1.01 17.03 11.09
CA THR A 358 0.24 16.28 11.25
C THR A 358 0.33 15.19 10.18
N PRO A 359 0.78 15.56 8.95
CA PRO A 359 0.88 14.59 7.85
C PRO A 359 1.85 13.45 8.14
N LYS A 360 1.59 12.30 7.57
CA LYS A 360 2.55 11.17 7.63
C LYS A 360 3.80 11.47 6.78
N PRO A 361 4.95 10.80 7.03
CA PRO A 361 6.18 11.00 6.25
C PRO A 361 6.04 10.80 4.74
N ASN A 362 5.11 9.95 4.33
CA ASN A 362 4.79 9.75 2.91
C ASN A 362 3.84 10.82 2.33
N GLY A 363 3.56 11.89 3.09
CA GLY A 363 2.68 12.98 2.68
C GLY A 363 1.18 12.67 2.77
N TYR A 364 0.78 11.55 3.39
CA TYR A 364 -0.64 11.20 3.57
C TYR A 364 -1.33 12.16 4.52
N GLN A 365 -2.47 12.71 4.11
CA GLN A 365 -3.33 13.61 4.89
C GLN A 365 -4.78 13.14 4.88
N SER A 366 -5.42 13.09 6.03
CA SER A 366 -6.84 12.80 6.22
C SER A 366 -7.22 12.97 7.70
N LEU A 367 -8.47 13.33 8.01
CA LEU A 367 -9.03 13.12 9.34
C LEU A 367 -9.51 11.66 9.41
N HIS A 368 -9.19 10.97 10.49
CA HIS A 368 -9.68 9.62 10.75
C HIS A 368 -10.45 9.61 12.06
N THR A 369 -11.65 9.10 12.05
CA THR A 369 -12.43 8.83 13.25
C THR A 369 -13.10 7.47 13.14
N THR A 370 -13.08 6.70 14.21
CA THR A 370 -13.82 5.43 14.28
C THR A 370 -15.09 5.68 15.06
N VAL A 371 -16.20 5.30 14.48
CA VAL A 371 -17.54 5.51 15.06
C VAL A 371 -18.32 4.19 15.09
N ILE A 372 -19.38 4.14 15.90
CA ILE A 372 -20.28 2.99 15.99
C ILE A 372 -21.55 3.30 15.18
N GLY A 373 -21.86 2.46 14.19
CA GLY A 373 -23.08 2.52 13.42
C GLY A 373 -24.32 2.14 14.23
N HIS A 374 -25.51 2.41 13.69
CA HIS A 374 -26.79 2.09 14.35
C HIS A 374 -26.99 0.59 14.63
N GLU A 375 -26.30 -0.27 13.85
CA GLU A 375 -26.31 -1.73 14.03
C GLU A 375 -25.28 -2.23 15.05
N GLY A 376 -24.58 -1.32 15.73
CA GLY A 376 -23.50 -1.65 16.67
C GLY A 376 -22.17 -2.03 15.98
N ILE A 377 -22.10 -1.94 14.66
CA ILE A 377 -20.89 -2.26 13.89
C ILE A 377 -19.97 -1.04 13.86
N PRO A 378 -18.72 -1.15 14.33
CA PRO A 378 -17.74 -0.08 14.23
C PRO A 378 -17.24 0.08 12.79
N PHE A 379 -17.04 1.33 12.35
CA PHE A 379 -16.42 1.65 11.07
C PHE A 379 -15.58 2.92 11.16
N GLU A 380 -14.58 3.02 10.30
CA GLU A 380 -13.73 4.20 10.20
C GLU A 380 -14.32 5.20 9.19
N VAL A 381 -14.31 6.48 9.54
CA VAL A 381 -14.62 7.56 8.61
C VAL A 381 -13.35 8.32 8.32
N GLN A 382 -12.97 8.38 7.04
CA GLN A 382 -11.82 9.11 6.52
C GLN A 382 -12.31 10.34 5.77
N ILE A 383 -11.91 11.53 6.21
CA ILE A 383 -12.37 12.80 5.64
C ILE A 383 -11.15 13.55 5.11
N ARG A 384 -11.21 13.97 3.85
CA ARG A 384 -10.10 14.66 3.19
C ARG A 384 -10.54 15.45 1.97
N THR A 385 -9.71 16.37 1.51
CA THR A 385 -9.97 17.10 0.27
C THR A 385 -9.67 16.26 -0.97
N ARG A 386 -10.13 16.71 -2.16
CA ARG A 386 -9.81 16.03 -3.44
C ARG A 386 -8.32 15.92 -3.68
N THR A 387 -7.57 16.99 -3.41
CA THR A 387 -6.11 16.98 -3.54
C THR A 387 -5.43 16.00 -2.59
N MET A 388 -5.91 15.89 -1.34
CA MET A 388 -5.41 14.90 -0.38
C MET A 388 -5.78 13.46 -0.80
N ASP A 389 -6.96 13.25 -1.40
CA ASP A 389 -7.38 11.94 -1.92
C ASP A 389 -6.46 11.50 -3.05
N GLU A 390 -6.17 12.39 -3.99
CA GLU A 390 -5.25 12.11 -5.10
C GLU A 390 -3.83 11.82 -4.63
N GLN A 391 -3.34 12.61 -3.68
CA GLN A 391 -2.03 12.35 -3.07
C GLN A 391 -1.98 11.01 -2.33
N ALA A 392 -3.06 10.61 -1.66
CA ALA A 392 -3.14 9.34 -0.96
C ALA A 392 -3.26 8.13 -1.90
N GLU A 393 -3.86 8.29 -3.08
CA GLU A 393 -4.01 7.21 -4.06
C GLU A 393 -2.77 7.05 -4.95
N TYR A 394 -2.21 8.18 -5.44
CA TYR A 394 -1.15 8.19 -6.44
C TYR A 394 0.24 8.53 -5.87
N GLY A 395 0.33 9.01 -4.62
CA GLY A 395 1.59 9.36 -3.99
C GLY A 395 2.40 10.37 -4.80
N VAL A 396 3.68 10.04 -5.01
CA VAL A 396 4.57 10.87 -5.85
C VAL A 396 4.11 10.95 -7.31
N ALA A 397 3.40 9.95 -7.82
CA ALA A 397 2.87 9.96 -9.19
C ALA A 397 1.80 11.03 -9.42
N ALA A 398 1.11 11.50 -8.37
CA ALA A 398 0.14 12.60 -8.47
C ALA A 398 0.75 13.88 -9.08
N HIS A 399 2.06 14.07 -8.90
CA HIS A 399 2.79 15.21 -9.47
C HIS A 399 2.75 15.24 -11.01
N TRP A 400 2.82 14.07 -11.67
CA TRP A 400 2.72 13.98 -13.13
C TRP A 400 1.29 14.15 -13.64
N LYS A 401 0.30 13.98 -12.75
CA LYS A 401 -1.11 14.19 -13.11
C LYS A 401 -1.42 15.68 -13.35
N TYR A 402 -0.69 16.58 -12.70
CA TYR A 402 -0.92 18.04 -12.73
C TYR A 402 0.31 18.83 -13.15
N LYS A 403 1.05 18.41 -14.17
CA LYS A 403 2.27 19.07 -14.66
C LYS A 403 1.98 20.48 -15.20
N GLU A 404 1.56 21.40 -14.32
CA GLU A 404 1.45 22.83 -14.59
C GLU A 404 2.24 23.61 -13.52
N GLY A 405 3.49 24.00 -13.85
CA GLY A 405 4.26 25.02 -13.15
C GLY A 405 5.49 24.55 -12.36
N LEU A 406 6.43 25.48 -12.19
CA LEU A 406 7.74 25.36 -11.53
C LEU A 406 7.68 25.00 -10.03
N GLU A 407 6.56 25.21 -9.36
CA GLU A 407 6.38 24.90 -7.93
C GLU A 407 6.32 23.40 -7.61
N GLY A 408 6.22 22.55 -8.63
CA GLY A 408 6.11 21.10 -8.46
C GLY A 408 7.44 20.40 -8.17
N HIS A 409 8.57 20.92 -8.66
CA HIS A 409 9.88 20.27 -8.49
C HIS A 409 10.36 20.30 -7.03
N ASP A 410 10.23 21.44 -6.35
CA ASP A 410 10.66 21.59 -4.96
C ASP A 410 9.98 20.60 -4.01
N LYS A 411 8.67 20.38 -4.19
CA LYS A 411 7.90 19.41 -3.38
C LYS A 411 8.24 17.95 -3.66
N LEU A 412 8.64 17.62 -4.90
CA LEU A 412 9.10 16.29 -5.26
C LEU A 412 10.47 16.01 -4.63
N ASP A 413 11.37 16.99 -4.69
CA ASP A 413 12.72 16.90 -4.12
C ASP A 413 12.66 16.72 -2.59
N GLU A 414 11.77 17.44 -1.89
CA GLU A 414 11.52 17.22 -0.46
C GLU A 414 11.03 15.79 -0.16
N ARG A 415 10.12 15.26 -0.99
CA ARG A 415 9.60 13.89 -0.82
C ARG A 415 10.62 12.80 -1.12
N LEU A 416 11.64 13.10 -1.93
CA LEU A 416 12.73 12.19 -2.29
C LEU A 416 14.01 12.46 -1.47
N ALA A 417 14.04 13.47 -0.61
CA ALA A 417 15.19 13.82 0.23
C ALA A 417 15.68 12.64 1.07
N TRP A 418 14.76 11.76 1.52
CA TRP A 418 15.10 10.55 2.24
C TRP A 418 15.98 9.58 1.42
N VAL A 419 15.82 9.53 0.09
CA VAL A 419 16.65 8.71 -0.80
C VAL A 419 18.09 9.20 -0.76
N SER A 420 18.29 10.52 -0.87
CA SER A 420 19.62 11.15 -0.80
C SER A 420 20.26 10.93 0.57
N GLN A 421 19.48 11.05 1.64
CA GLN A 421 19.93 10.82 3.02
C GLN A 421 20.37 9.36 3.24
N LEU A 422 19.61 8.38 2.75
CA LEU A 422 19.99 6.97 2.81
C LEU A 422 21.28 6.68 2.03
N LEU A 423 21.42 7.27 0.83
CA LEU A 423 22.64 7.12 0.02
C LEU A 423 23.86 7.79 0.68
N GLU A 424 23.67 8.88 1.41
CA GLU A 424 24.73 9.58 2.11
C GLU A 424 25.17 8.84 3.38
N ASN A 425 24.23 8.32 4.15
CA ASN A 425 24.49 7.45 5.31
C ASN A 425 25.28 6.22 4.90
N GLN A 426 25.00 5.63 3.73
CA GLN A 426 25.71 4.48 3.20
C GLN A 426 27.17 4.81 2.79
N ARG A 427 27.47 6.03 2.34
CA ARG A 427 28.85 6.44 2.02
C ARG A 427 29.75 6.47 3.26
N VAL A 428 29.16 6.60 4.44
CA VAL A 428 29.84 6.69 5.73
C VAL A 428 30.01 5.31 6.39
N SER A 429 29.13 4.33 6.09
CA SER A 429 29.22 2.96 6.61
C SER A 429 29.74 2.02 5.52
N GLU A 430 30.91 1.41 5.74
CA GLU A 430 31.50 0.40 4.83
C GLU A 430 30.81 -0.97 4.91
N ASP A 431 29.76 -1.12 5.75
CA ASP A 431 29.13 -2.40 6.04
C ASP A 431 27.76 -2.53 5.34
N SER A 432 27.69 -3.37 4.32
CA SER A 432 26.48 -3.64 3.52
C SER A 432 25.34 -4.32 4.30
N GLY A 433 25.66 -5.00 5.42
CA GLY A 433 24.66 -5.63 6.29
C GLY A 433 23.79 -4.62 7.03
N ASN A 434 24.33 -3.47 7.40
CA ASN A 434 23.59 -2.40 8.07
C ASN A 434 22.59 -1.71 7.15
N LEU A 435 22.84 -1.63 5.83
CA LEU A 435 21.93 -0.98 4.88
C LEU A 435 20.53 -1.63 4.84
N LEU A 436 20.46 -2.95 4.85
CA LEU A 436 19.18 -3.67 4.88
C LEU A 436 18.45 -3.48 6.20
N HIS A 437 19.19 -3.40 7.31
CA HIS A 437 18.61 -3.17 8.63
C HIS A 437 18.11 -1.72 8.76
N ASP A 438 18.90 -0.75 8.35
CA ASP A 438 18.56 0.68 8.39
C ASP A 438 17.37 0.97 7.45
N LEU A 439 17.36 0.36 6.27
CA LEU A 439 16.22 0.46 5.36
C LEU A 439 14.98 -0.24 5.88
N LYS A 440 15.10 -1.39 6.53
CA LYS A 440 13.95 -2.04 7.17
C LYS A 440 13.43 -1.21 8.34
N SER A 441 14.27 -0.57 9.12
CA SER A 441 13.86 0.32 10.21
C SER A 441 13.23 1.62 9.69
N ASP A 442 13.78 2.22 8.63
CA ASP A 442 13.26 3.45 8.04
C ASP A 442 12.03 3.23 7.13
N LEU A 443 11.88 2.03 6.56
CA LEU A 443 10.75 1.68 5.70
C LEU A 443 9.55 1.11 6.47
N LEU A 444 9.73 0.69 7.72
CA LEU A 444 8.66 0.17 8.59
C LEU A 444 8.35 1.19 9.69
N PRO A 445 7.46 2.17 9.48
CA PRO A 445 7.15 3.13 10.50
C PRO A 445 6.02 2.64 11.42
N GLU A 446 6.36 2.19 12.60
CA GLU A 446 5.58 2.59 13.77
C GLU A 446 6.23 3.89 14.26
N GLU A 447 5.56 5.02 14.06
CA GLU A 447 6.07 6.33 14.37
C GLU A 447 5.53 6.79 15.72
N VAL A 448 6.39 7.44 16.50
CA VAL A 448 6.04 8.13 17.73
C VAL A 448 6.18 9.63 17.50
N PHE A 449 5.11 10.37 17.72
CA PHE A 449 5.15 11.83 17.67
C PHE A 449 5.53 12.37 19.05
N ALA A 450 6.67 13.05 19.11
CA ALA A 450 7.11 13.76 20.31
C ALA A 450 6.98 15.27 20.09
N PHE A 451 6.61 16.01 21.15
CA PHE A 451 6.42 17.45 21.08
C PHE A 451 7.56 18.16 21.78
N THR A 452 8.10 19.20 21.15
CA THR A 452 9.01 20.13 21.80
C THR A 452 8.23 21.03 22.77
N PRO A 453 8.90 21.70 23.74
CA PRO A 453 8.24 22.72 24.57
C PRO A 453 7.63 23.89 23.80
N LYS A 454 8.01 24.07 22.53
CA LYS A 454 7.44 25.06 21.61
C LYS A 454 6.26 24.52 20.81
N CYS A 455 5.82 23.28 21.08
CA CYS A 455 4.78 22.56 20.36
C CYS A 455 5.16 22.17 18.92
N ASP A 456 6.45 22.17 18.55
CA ASP A 456 6.87 21.56 17.29
C ASP A 456 6.73 20.04 17.38
N VAL A 457 6.20 19.42 16.34
CA VAL A 457 6.01 17.98 16.26
C VAL A 457 7.26 17.37 15.66
N ILE A 458 7.93 16.49 16.40
CA ILE A 458 9.07 15.70 15.94
C ILE A 458 8.61 14.26 15.75
N ASN A 459 8.78 13.76 14.54
CA ASN A 459 8.46 12.38 14.20
C ASN A 459 9.67 11.49 14.43
N LEU A 460 9.49 10.39 15.16
CA LEU A 460 10.54 9.44 15.53
C LEU A 460 10.08 8.01 15.23
N PRO A 461 10.98 7.09 14.87
CA PRO A 461 10.65 5.68 14.74
C PRO A 461 10.24 5.08 16.09
N ALA A 462 9.36 4.08 16.07
CA ALA A 462 9.00 3.35 17.28
C ALA A 462 10.24 2.68 17.88
N GLY A 463 10.41 2.85 19.19
CA GLY A 463 11.63 2.42 19.90
C GLY A 463 12.70 3.47 20.02
N ALA A 464 12.53 4.64 19.41
CA ALA A 464 13.42 5.79 19.59
C ALA A 464 13.50 6.21 21.08
N ASN A 465 14.67 6.57 21.51
CA ASN A 465 14.96 7.01 22.87
C ASN A 465 15.16 8.54 22.96
N CYS A 466 15.45 9.06 24.15
CA CYS A 466 15.62 10.49 24.35
C CYS A 466 16.80 11.10 23.59
N ILE A 467 17.81 10.28 23.26
CA ILE A 467 18.98 10.74 22.47
C ILE A 467 18.57 10.93 21.02
N ASP A 468 17.81 9.99 20.46
CA ASP A 468 17.25 10.09 19.10
C ASP A 468 16.39 11.34 18.95
N PHE A 469 15.56 11.65 19.98
CA PHE A 469 14.76 12.87 20.01
C PHE A 469 15.63 14.14 20.04
N ALA A 470 16.70 14.12 20.84
CA ALA A 470 17.61 15.28 20.94
C ALA A 470 18.34 15.55 19.62
N TYR A 471 18.80 14.50 18.92
CA TYR A 471 19.41 14.63 17.58
C TYR A 471 18.41 15.03 16.51
N ALA A 472 17.17 14.56 16.58
CA ALA A 472 16.10 14.94 15.65
C ALA A 472 15.72 16.44 15.78
N ILE A 473 15.86 17.04 16.96
CA ILE A 473 15.68 18.48 17.16
C ILE A 473 16.84 19.26 16.51
N HIS A 474 18.06 18.94 16.87
CA HIS A 474 19.29 19.54 16.34
C HIS A 474 20.53 18.81 16.87
N SER A 475 21.52 18.60 16.02
CA SER A 475 22.77 17.92 16.40
C SER A 475 23.50 18.59 17.60
N ALA A 476 23.40 19.91 17.75
CA ALA A 476 23.97 20.61 18.90
C ALA A 476 23.23 20.31 20.22
N VAL A 477 21.98 19.85 20.17
CA VAL A 477 21.21 19.38 21.34
C VAL A 477 21.56 17.93 21.65
N GLY A 478 21.67 17.10 20.62
CA GLY A 478 22.03 15.70 20.76
C GLY A 478 23.45 15.46 21.29
N ASN A 479 24.37 16.42 21.05
CA ASN A 479 25.77 16.34 21.49
C ASN A 479 25.98 16.88 22.93
N ARG A 480 24.94 17.32 23.63
CA ARG A 480 25.00 17.81 25.02
C ARG A 480 24.57 16.72 25.99
#